data_98e53a7145c3720890a4ba80ba951e7b
#
_entry.id   98e53a7145c3720890a4ba80ba951e7b
#
_cell.length_a   1.000
_cell.length_b   1.000
_cell.length_c   1.000
_cell.angle_alpha   90.00
_cell.angle_beta   90.00
_cell.angle_gamma   90.00
#
_symmetry.space_group_name_H-M   'P 1'
#
loop_
_entity.id
_entity.type
_entity.pdbx_description
1 polymer ?
#
loop_
_entity_poly.entity_id
_entity_poly.type
_entity_poly.pdbx_seq_one_letter_code
_entity_poly.pdbx_strand_id
1 'polypeptide(L)' 'MNDQYIIVDIINKKFFLDVHGNVKVFNDYDSALLHCGIYELENAWVCQLTHNHIETNEK' A
#
# COMPACT_ATOMS: atom_id res chain seq x y z
N MET A 1 10.48 3.41 -14.38
CA MET A 1 10.39 3.15 -13.03
C MET A 1 8.98 3.05 -12.58
N ASN A 2 8.68 2.04 -11.90
CA ASN A 2 7.31 1.79 -11.50
C ASN A 2 7.13 2.05 -10.04
N ASP A 3 6.16 2.88 -9.74
CA ASP A 3 5.81 3.10 -8.35
C ASP A 3 4.88 2.00 -7.91
N GLN A 4 5.00 1.63 -6.67
CA GLN A 4 4.16 0.60 -6.10
C GLN A 4 3.45 1.16 -4.89
N TYR A 5 2.28 0.63 -4.62
CA TYR A 5 1.44 1.14 -3.53
C TYR A 5 0.91 -0.01 -2.71
N ILE A 6 0.74 0.24 -1.42
CA ILE A 6 0.13 -0.74 -0.52
C ILE A 6 -0.95 -0.05 0.28
N ILE A 7 -1.80 -0.83 0.89
CA ILE A 7 -2.88 -0.31 1.73
C ILE A 7 -2.59 -0.67 3.17
N VAL A 8 -2.64 0.33 4.04
CA VAL A 8 -2.36 0.14 5.46
C VAL A 8 -3.57 0.54 6.27
N ASP A 9 -3.98 -0.31 7.20
CA ASP A 9 -5.03 0.01 8.16
C ASP A 9 -4.36 0.71 9.32
N ILE A 10 -4.56 2.01 9.45
CA ILE A 10 -3.84 2.79 10.43
C ILE A 10 -4.36 2.59 11.85
N ILE A 11 -5.56 2.11 11.99
CA ILE A 11 -6.13 1.88 13.32
C ILE A 11 -5.61 0.57 13.89
N ASN A 12 -5.68 -0.49 13.10
CA ASN A 12 -5.24 -1.80 13.56
C ASN A 12 -3.77 -2.05 13.26
N LYS A 13 -3.14 -1.14 12.52
CA LYS A 13 -1.72 -1.23 12.21
C LYS A 13 -1.39 -2.50 11.45
N LYS A 14 -2.18 -2.78 10.44
CA LYS A 14 -2.00 -3.97 9.63
C LYS A 14 -1.97 -3.60 8.17
N PHE A 15 -1.27 -4.42 7.39
CA PHE A 15 -1.27 -4.27 5.95
C PHE A 15 -2.40 -5.08 5.36
N PHE A 16 -2.92 -4.62 4.22
CA PHE A 16 -3.91 -5.39 3.49
C PHE A 16 -3.17 -6.50 2.75
N LEU A 17 -3.63 -7.74 2.94
CA LEU A 17 -2.94 -8.90 2.38
C LEU A 17 -3.70 -9.46 1.19
N ASP A 18 -2.97 -10.12 0.31
CA ASP A 18 -3.59 -10.79 -0.82
C ASP A 18 -4.06 -12.19 -0.40
N VAL A 19 -4.54 -12.96 -1.36
CA VAL A 19 -5.10 -14.27 -1.05
C VAL A 19 -4.06 -15.26 -0.57
N HIS A 20 -2.80 -14.95 -0.79
CA HIS A 20 -1.72 -15.84 -0.36
C HIS A 20 -1.14 -15.44 0.99
N GLY A 21 -1.66 -14.38 1.58
CA GLY A 21 -1.15 -13.92 2.87
C GLY A 21 0.01 -12.96 2.78
N ASN A 22 0.35 -12.50 1.59
CA ASN A 22 1.42 -11.53 1.41
C ASN A 22 0.83 -10.14 1.29
N VAL A 23 1.63 -9.11 1.58
CA VAL A 23 1.16 -7.76 1.45
C VAL A 23 0.75 -7.50 0.00
N LYS A 24 -0.47 -7.01 -0.18
CA LYS A 24 -0.98 -6.74 -1.52
C LYS A 24 -0.32 -5.50 -2.08
N VAL A 25 0.28 -5.61 -3.25
CA VAL A 25 0.98 -4.50 -3.90
C VAL A 25 0.22 -4.11 -5.15
N PHE A 26 0.00 -2.80 -5.33
CA PHE A 26 -0.68 -2.27 -6.49
C PHE A 26 0.32 -1.48 -7.33
N ASN A 27 0.10 -1.47 -8.63
CA ASN A 27 1.02 -0.80 -9.54
C ASN A 27 0.64 0.64 -9.81
N ASP A 28 -0.53 1.08 -9.38
CA ASP A 28 -0.87 2.47 -9.53
C ASP A 28 -1.80 2.89 -8.39
N TYR A 29 -1.82 4.21 -8.15
CA TYR A 29 -2.56 4.75 -7.02
C TYR A 29 -4.05 4.55 -7.16
N ASP A 30 -4.58 4.73 -8.36
CA ASP A 30 -6.01 4.64 -8.56
C ASP A 30 -6.53 3.23 -8.31
N SER A 31 -5.75 2.22 -8.67
CA SER A 31 -6.16 0.84 -8.41
C SER A 31 -6.23 0.56 -6.91
N ALA A 32 -5.26 1.06 -6.16
CA ALA A 32 -5.26 0.87 -4.73
C ALA A 32 -6.45 1.60 -4.10
N LEU A 33 -6.71 2.81 -4.55
CA LEU A 33 -7.80 3.59 -4.01
C LEU A 33 -9.16 2.96 -4.32
N LEU A 34 -9.29 2.45 -5.53
CA LEU A 34 -10.52 1.77 -5.93
C LEU A 34 -10.75 0.53 -5.06
N HIS A 35 -9.69 -0.17 -4.76
CA HIS A 35 -9.78 -1.36 -3.92
C HIS A 35 -10.29 -1.00 -2.51
N CYS A 36 -9.82 0.11 -1.97
CA CYS A 36 -10.32 0.57 -0.69
C CYS A 36 -11.82 0.82 -0.74
N GLY A 37 -12.30 1.40 -1.83
CA GLY A 37 -13.72 1.67 -1.96
C GLY A 37 -14.55 0.41 -2.09
N ILE A 38 -14.06 -0.55 -2.88
CA ILE A 38 -14.80 -1.78 -3.09
C ILE A 38 -14.97 -2.57 -1.79
N TYR A 39 -13.94 -2.59 -0.97
CA TYR A 39 -14.00 -3.33 0.28
C TYR A 39 -14.40 -2.47 1.46
N GLU A 40 -14.76 -1.21 1.20
CA GLU A 40 -15.25 -0.31 2.25
C GLU A 40 -14.30 -0.23 3.43
N LEU A 41 -13.03 -0.04 3.11
CA LEU A 41 -12.00 0.02 4.14
C LEU A 41 -11.95 1.44 4.70
N GLU A 42 -12.48 1.62 5.89
CA GLU A 42 -12.67 2.95 6.42
C GLU A 42 -11.42 3.62 6.93
N ASN A 43 -10.51 2.86 7.48
CA ASN A 43 -9.32 3.44 8.06
C ASN A 43 -8.08 3.11 7.26
N ALA A 44 -8.25 2.91 5.97
CA ALA A 44 -7.16 2.49 5.12
C ALA A 44 -6.49 3.68 4.45
N TRP A 45 -5.20 3.62 4.34
CA TRP A 45 -4.42 4.64 3.66
C TRP A 45 -3.61 3.97 2.58
N VAL A 46 -3.48 4.65 1.44
CA VAL A 46 -2.67 4.17 0.35
C VAL A 46 -1.28 4.77 0.50
N CYS A 47 -0.28 3.92 0.63
CA CYS A 47 1.10 4.36 0.81
C CYS A 47 1.92 3.97 -0.39
N GLN A 48 2.73 4.90 -0.86
CA GLN A 48 3.59 4.65 -2.00
C GLN A 48 4.93 4.09 -1.53
N LEU A 49 5.41 3.08 -2.24
CA LEU A 49 6.71 2.50 -1.98
C LEU A 49 7.67 3.02 -3.03
N THR A 50 8.83 3.50 -2.61
CA THR A 50 9.83 3.94 -3.54
C THR A 50 11.16 3.31 -3.17
N HIS A 51 11.91 2.94 -4.19
CA HIS A 51 13.19 2.33 -3.96
C HIS A 51 14.24 3.34 -3.53
N ASN A 52 14.12 4.54 -4.01
CA ASN A 52 15.13 5.54 -3.70
C ASN A 52 15.16 5.91 -2.25
N HIS A 53 14.05 5.69 -1.59
CA HIS A 53 13.94 6.05 -0.21
C HIS A 53 15.01 5.39 0.65
N ILE A 54 15.33 4.17 0.33
CA ILE A 54 16.27 3.45 1.15
C ILE A 54 17.64 4.04 1.09
N GLU A 55 18.02 4.51 -0.07
CA GLU A 55 19.36 5.03 -0.22
C GLU A 55 19.59 6.29 0.51
N THR A 56 18.59 7.12 0.57
CA THR A 56 18.79 8.42 1.21
C THR A 56 18.94 8.29 2.69
N ASN A 57 18.56 7.22 3.23
CA ASN A 57 18.68 7.07 4.66
C ASN A 57 20.06 6.78 5.11
N GLU A 58 20.81 6.54 4.23
CA GLU A 58 22.07 6.24 4.61
C GLU A 58 22.77 7.28 4.98
N LYS A 59 22.62 7.88 4.95
CA LYS A 59 23.34 8.74 5.41
C LYS A 59 23.64 8.99 6.08
#